data_f93f187d544e624cfa76301ada1ce3d7
#
_entry.id   f93f187d544e624cfa76301ada1ce3d7
#
_cell.length_a   1.000
_cell.length_b   1.000
_cell.length_c   1.000
_cell.angle_alpha   90.00
_cell.angle_beta   90.00
_cell.angle_gamma   90.00
#
_symmetry.space_group_name_H-M   'P 1'
#
loop_
_entity.id
_entity.type
_entity.pdbx_description
1 polymer ?
#
loop_
_entity_poly.entity_id
_entity_poly.type
_entity_poly.pdbx_seq_one_letter_code
_entity_poly.pdbx_strand_id
1 'polypeptide(L)'
;MKTVLTLCAAALAAFAQAGGQPHGDAPYLLEDGWKPLLSGRDMKGWVAEKGKPSEWLATKAISWDPVQTPKALSPAGGPGHRILNGPKGNTANIHTAEKFGDMELYLEFMVPQGSNSGVYLQGLYEVQVFDSYGKAAVTTTDAGAIYHRWINEKPVGGSAPKVNAARRPGEWQSYQIWFRAPRFDASGKKTENARFLRVLHNGLLVQENVEVDGGTRAHMDIPEAATNPLMLQGDHGPVAYRNIYWRPLWPLTAR
;
A
#
# COMPACT_ATOMS: atom_id res chain seq x y z
N MET A 1 -40.25 -56.09 -22.67
CA MET A 1 -39.77 -54.76 -23.08
C MET A 1 -39.46 -54.01 -21.84
N LYS A 2 -38.16 -53.85 -21.49
CA LYS A 2 -37.68 -53.07 -20.35
C LYS A 2 -37.00 -51.81 -20.90
N THR A 3 -37.63 -50.68 -20.68
CA THR A 3 -37.11 -49.37 -21.10
C THR A 3 -36.10 -48.89 -20.06
N VAL A 4 -34.85 -48.77 -20.47
CA VAL A 4 -33.76 -48.21 -19.64
C VAL A 4 -33.79 -46.70 -19.84
N LEU A 5 -34.11 -45.95 -18.81
CA LEU A 5 -33.99 -44.51 -18.76
C LEU A 5 -32.53 -44.14 -18.42
N THR A 6 -31.83 -43.60 -19.38
CA THR A 6 -30.46 -43.07 -19.15
C THR A 6 -30.60 -41.65 -18.65
N LEU A 7 -30.26 -41.42 -17.36
CA LEU A 7 -30.13 -40.08 -16.79
C LEU A 7 -28.77 -39.49 -17.23
N CYS A 8 -28.80 -38.51 -18.12
CA CYS A 8 -27.66 -37.65 -18.38
C CYS A 8 -27.53 -36.66 -17.22
N ALA A 9 -26.58 -36.87 -16.32
CA ALA A 9 -26.17 -35.87 -15.36
C ALA A 9 -25.31 -34.81 -16.06
N ALA A 10 -25.92 -33.66 -16.35
CA ALA A 10 -25.18 -32.47 -16.77
C ALA A 10 -24.43 -31.93 -15.57
N ALA A 11 -23.11 -32.13 -15.56
CA ALA A 11 -22.23 -31.46 -14.62
C ALA A 11 -22.18 -29.95 -14.95
N LEU A 12 -22.92 -29.13 -14.23
CA LEU A 12 -22.68 -27.67 -14.21
C LEU A 12 -21.31 -27.43 -13.58
N ALA A 13 -20.31 -27.15 -14.42
CA ALA A 13 -19.08 -26.53 -13.99
C ALA A 13 -19.46 -25.12 -13.56
N ALA A 14 -19.60 -24.89 -12.25
CA ALA A 14 -19.65 -23.58 -11.68
C ALA A 14 -18.27 -22.95 -11.89
N PHE A 15 -18.13 -22.14 -12.93
CA PHE A 15 -17.07 -21.15 -13.01
C PHE A 15 -17.29 -20.22 -11.80
N ALA A 16 -16.51 -20.43 -10.76
CA ALA A 16 -16.33 -19.42 -9.74
C ALA A 16 -15.75 -18.20 -10.45
N GLN A 17 -16.62 -17.28 -10.86
CA GLN A 17 -16.20 -15.93 -11.11
C GLN A 17 -15.45 -15.51 -9.85
N ALA A 18 -14.16 -15.21 -10.00
CA ALA A 18 -13.43 -14.40 -9.04
C ALA A 18 -14.09 -13.01 -9.04
N GLY A 19 -15.33 -12.97 -8.58
CA GLY A 19 -16.02 -11.76 -8.21
C GLY A 19 -15.15 -11.14 -7.15
N GLY A 20 -14.54 -10.00 -7.47
CA GLY A 20 -13.89 -9.21 -6.47
C GLY A 20 -14.85 -9.13 -5.30
N GLN A 21 -14.39 -9.57 -4.11
CA GLN A 21 -15.12 -9.41 -2.87
C GLN A 21 -15.67 -7.99 -2.90
N PRO A 22 -16.96 -7.77 -2.71
CA PRO A 22 -17.43 -6.43 -2.42
C PRO A 22 -16.58 -6.00 -1.24
N HIS A 23 -15.68 -5.04 -1.49
CA HIS A 23 -14.94 -4.44 -0.40
C HIS A 23 -16.01 -3.98 0.55
N GLY A 24 -16.08 -4.57 1.75
CA GLY A 24 -16.90 -4.04 2.81
C GLY A 24 -16.64 -2.54 2.81
N ASP A 25 -17.68 -1.74 2.97
CA ASP A 25 -17.61 -0.30 2.82
C ASP A 25 -16.31 0.19 3.44
N ALA A 26 -15.44 0.72 2.58
CA ALA A 26 -14.16 1.18 3.06
C ALA A 26 -14.43 2.23 4.15
N PRO A 27 -13.66 2.31 5.23
CA PRO A 27 -13.94 3.16 6.38
C PRO A 27 -14.32 4.60 6.00
N TYR A 28 -13.76 5.09 4.91
CA TYR A 28 -14.02 6.43 4.38
C TYR A 28 -15.43 6.64 3.81
N LEU A 29 -16.21 5.60 3.55
CA LEU A 29 -17.61 5.73 3.11
C LEU A 29 -18.56 5.92 4.29
N LEU A 30 -18.15 5.57 5.50
CA LEU A 30 -18.97 5.62 6.71
C LEU A 30 -18.67 6.83 7.60
N GLU A 31 -17.57 7.53 7.35
CA GLU A 31 -17.09 8.61 8.19
C GLU A 31 -16.75 9.86 7.38
N ASP A 32 -17.02 11.03 7.94
CA ASP A 32 -16.69 12.32 7.31
C ASP A 32 -15.18 12.62 7.26
N GLY A 33 -14.80 13.56 6.39
CA GLY A 33 -13.48 14.15 6.34
C GLY A 33 -12.47 13.45 5.43
N TRP A 34 -12.78 12.30 4.87
CA TRP A 34 -11.92 11.61 3.91
C TRP A 34 -11.81 12.35 2.57
N LYS A 35 -10.59 12.50 2.07
CA LYS A 35 -10.26 13.14 0.80
C LYS A 35 -9.51 12.17 -0.10
N PRO A 36 -9.92 12.02 -1.38
CA PRO A 36 -9.21 11.15 -2.33
C PRO A 36 -7.88 11.77 -2.75
N LEU A 37 -6.85 10.93 -2.93
CA LEU A 37 -5.55 11.29 -3.52
C LEU A 37 -5.43 10.83 -4.99
N LEU A 38 -6.44 10.15 -5.53
CA LEU A 38 -6.51 9.78 -6.94
C LEU A 38 -7.70 10.49 -7.60
N SER A 39 -7.45 11.16 -8.73
CA SER A 39 -8.50 11.84 -9.52
C SER A 39 -9.44 10.85 -10.22
N GLY A 40 -8.99 9.59 -10.41
CA GLY A 40 -9.70 8.56 -11.16
C GLY A 40 -9.58 8.66 -12.68
N ARG A 41 -8.75 9.55 -13.19
CA ARG A 41 -8.57 9.74 -14.64
C ARG A 41 -7.10 9.83 -15.06
N ASP A 42 -6.26 10.35 -14.21
CA ASP A 42 -4.85 10.67 -14.49
C ASP A 42 -4.02 10.61 -13.20
N MET A 43 -2.76 10.96 -13.34
CA MET A 43 -1.80 11.06 -12.22
C MET A 43 -1.72 12.46 -11.62
N LYS A 44 -2.75 13.31 -11.80
CA LYS A 44 -2.76 14.67 -11.25
C LYS A 44 -2.61 14.64 -9.72
N GLY A 45 -1.72 15.49 -9.22
CA GLY A 45 -1.38 15.53 -7.79
C GLY A 45 -0.23 14.60 -7.39
N TRP A 46 0.27 13.78 -8.33
CA TRP A 46 1.43 12.93 -8.15
C TRP A 46 2.60 13.40 -9.02
N VAL A 47 3.81 13.36 -8.46
CA VAL A 47 5.06 13.83 -9.09
C VAL A 47 6.04 12.65 -9.10
N ALA A 48 6.64 12.36 -10.24
CA ALA A 48 7.68 11.35 -10.34
C ALA A 48 9.01 11.90 -9.78
N GLU A 49 9.80 11.02 -9.17
CA GLU A 49 11.16 11.33 -8.73
C GLU A 49 12.01 11.84 -9.88
N LYS A 50 12.74 12.93 -9.64
CA LYS A 50 13.56 13.55 -10.68
C LYS A 50 14.67 12.60 -11.17
N GLY A 51 14.95 12.68 -12.48
CA GLY A 51 16.07 11.96 -13.11
C GLY A 51 15.79 10.50 -13.44
N LYS A 52 14.59 9.99 -13.12
CA LYS A 52 14.17 8.64 -13.50
C LYS A 52 12.94 8.66 -14.41
N PRO A 53 12.86 7.82 -15.43
CA PRO A 53 11.65 7.69 -16.23
C PRO A 53 10.50 7.14 -15.39
N SER A 54 9.29 7.61 -15.65
CA SER A 54 8.09 7.15 -14.96
C SER A 54 7.19 6.36 -15.90
N GLU A 55 6.90 5.12 -15.54
CA GLU A 55 5.93 4.25 -16.20
C GLU A 55 4.58 4.18 -15.44
N TRP A 56 4.41 4.99 -14.41
CA TRP A 56 3.15 5.05 -13.67
C TRP A 56 2.00 5.50 -14.56
N LEU A 57 0.91 4.78 -14.50
CA LEU A 57 -0.27 5.06 -15.32
C LEU A 57 -1.56 4.82 -14.54
N ALA A 58 -2.60 5.61 -14.87
CA ALA A 58 -3.95 5.39 -14.38
C ALA A 58 -4.70 4.43 -15.30
N THR A 59 -5.44 3.48 -14.73
CA THR A 59 -6.17 2.44 -15.51
C THR A 59 -7.50 2.06 -14.85
N LYS A 60 -8.44 1.55 -15.66
CA LYS A 60 -9.75 1.07 -15.18
C LYS A 60 -9.69 -0.29 -14.51
N ALA A 61 -8.79 -1.16 -14.96
CA ALA A 61 -8.67 -2.51 -14.42
C ALA A 61 -7.21 -2.95 -14.34
N ILE A 62 -6.94 -3.84 -13.43
CA ILE A 62 -5.66 -4.54 -13.27
C ILE A 62 -5.98 -6.03 -13.29
N SER A 63 -5.24 -6.80 -14.07
CA SER A 63 -5.30 -8.25 -14.12
C SER A 63 -3.96 -8.86 -13.70
N TRP A 64 -4.03 -10.05 -13.13
CA TRP A 64 -2.90 -10.90 -12.82
C TRP A 64 -3.15 -12.29 -13.39
N ASP A 65 -2.15 -12.84 -14.07
CA ASP A 65 -2.18 -14.20 -14.59
C ASP A 65 -1.14 -15.05 -13.83
N PRO A 66 -1.61 -15.93 -12.91
CA PRO A 66 -0.72 -16.75 -12.08
C PRO A 66 0.06 -17.80 -12.85
N VAL A 67 -0.37 -18.13 -14.09
CA VAL A 67 0.23 -19.19 -14.89
C VAL A 67 1.22 -18.63 -15.91
N GLN A 68 0.81 -17.65 -16.69
CA GLN A 68 1.62 -17.11 -17.78
C GLN A 68 2.57 -16.00 -17.33
N THR A 69 2.11 -15.14 -16.42
CA THR A 69 2.89 -13.98 -15.95
C THR A 69 2.78 -13.78 -14.44
N PRO A 70 3.22 -14.78 -13.63
CA PRO A 70 3.03 -14.76 -12.18
C PRO A 70 3.68 -13.56 -11.48
N LYS A 71 4.70 -12.95 -12.11
CA LYS A 71 5.47 -11.81 -11.56
C LYS A 71 5.10 -10.46 -12.19
N ALA A 72 4.02 -10.37 -12.95
CA ALA A 72 3.62 -9.14 -13.61
C ALA A 72 2.15 -8.80 -13.34
N LEU A 73 1.81 -7.50 -13.46
CA LEU A 73 0.46 -6.98 -13.46
C LEU A 73 0.20 -6.32 -14.81
N SER A 74 -1.00 -6.45 -15.33
CA SER A 74 -1.39 -5.89 -16.63
C SER A 74 -2.53 -4.89 -16.49
N PRO A 75 -2.39 -3.66 -17.04
CA PRO A 75 -3.46 -2.69 -17.07
C PRO A 75 -4.47 -3.02 -18.16
N ALA A 76 -5.74 -2.66 -17.98
CA ALA A 76 -6.78 -2.80 -18.95
C ALA A 76 -7.81 -1.66 -18.90
N GLY A 77 -8.43 -1.37 -20.07
CA GLY A 77 -9.61 -0.51 -20.17
C GLY A 77 -9.34 1.00 -20.16
N GLY A 78 -8.10 1.47 -20.37
CA GLY A 78 -7.74 2.88 -20.41
C GLY A 78 -7.77 3.56 -19.02
N PRO A 79 -7.71 4.92 -18.94
CA PRO A 79 -7.64 5.66 -17.69
C PRO A 79 -8.77 5.35 -16.71
N GLY A 80 -8.45 5.30 -15.41
CA GLY A 80 -9.41 4.95 -14.35
C GLY A 80 -8.86 5.16 -12.93
N HIS A 81 -9.55 4.59 -11.95
CA HIS A 81 -9.30 4.79 -10.51
C HIS A 81 -8.22 3.89 -9.89
N ARG A 82 -7.42 3.23 -10.71
CA ARG A 82 -6.29 2.42 -10.27
C ARG A 82 -5.02 2.97 -10.88
N ILE A 83 -3.91 2.89 -10.17
CA ILE A 83 -2.60 3.23 -10.70
C ILE A 83 -1.70 2.01 -10.65
N LEU A 84 -0.83 1.88 -11.64
CA LEU A 84 0.15 0.80 -11.80
C LEU A 84 1.50 1.42 -12.12
N ASN A 85 2.57 0.91 -11.51
CA ASN A 85 3.95 1.36 -11.74
C ASN A 85 4.61 0.72 -12.98
N GLY A 86 3.81 0.40 -14.00
CA GLY A 86 4.26 -0.28 -15.22
C GLY A 86 4.35 -1.81 -15.05
N PRO A 87 4.49 -2.54 -16.18
CA PRO A 87 4.42 -4.00 -16.18
C PRO A 87 5.61 -4.68 -15.49
N LYS A 88 6.76 -4.00 -15.43
CA LYS A 88 7.99 -4.53 -14.82
C LYS A 88 8.23 -4.05 -13.39
N GLY A 89 7.57 -2.96 -12.97
CA GLY A 89 7.76 -2.38 -11.65
C GLY A 89 9.20 -1.95 -11.36
N ASN A 90 9.87 -1.36 -12.35
CA ASN A 90 11.21 -0.79 -12.23
C ASN A 90 11.19 0.63 -12.79
N THR A 91 10.50 1.51 -12.12
CA THR A 91 10.25 2.89 -12.53
C THR A 91 10.54 3.87 -11.39
N ALA A 92 10.43 5.17 -11.67
CA ALA A 92 10.57 6.19 -10.64
C ALA A 92 9.59 5.96 -9.48
N ASN A 93 10.00 6.29 -8.25
CA ASN A 93 9.07 6.50 -7.17
C ASN A 93 8.17 7.71 -7.51
N ILE A 94 6.96 7.74 -6.96
CA ILE A 94 6.07 8.89 -7.08
C ILE A 94 5.70 9.40 -5.69
N HIS A 95 5.53 10.72 -5.60
CA HIS A 95 5.09 11.35 -4.36
C HIS A 95 3.98 12.37 -4.63
N THR A 96 3.20 12.67 -3.62
CA THR A 96 2.17 13.71 -3.72
C THR A 96 2.79 15.09 -3.86
N ALA A 97 2.16 15.98 -4.63
CA ALA A 97 2.52 17.41 -4.64
C ALA A 97 2.13 18.08 -3.31
N GLU A 98 1.04 17.62 -2.70
CA GLU A 98 0.59 18.04 -1.37
C GLU A 98 1.45 17.40 -0.27
N LYS A 99 1.63 18.13 0.84
CA LYS A 99 2.38 17.69 2.02
C LYS A 99 1.43 17.47 3.18
N PHE A 100 1.70 16.46 4.00
CA PHE A 100 0.88 16.03 5.12
C PHE A 100 1.69 16.01 6.42
N GLY A 101 1.03 16.38 7.51
CA GLY A 101 1.50 16.17 8.87
C GLY A 101 0.88 14.91 9.48
N ASP A 102 0.19 15.10 10.61
CA ASP A 102 -0.59 14.04 11.24
C ASP A 102 -1.72 13.63 10.33
N MET A 103 -1.83 12.33 10.03
CA MET A 103 -2.82 11.85 9.11
C MET A 103 -3.33 10.45 9.42
N GLU A 104 -4.55 10.19 9.03
CA GLU A 104 -5.06 8.86 8.78
C GLU A 104 -5.07 8.62 7.28
N LEU A 105 -4.47 7.53 6.85
CA LEU A 105 -4.35 7.11 5.44
C LEU A 105 -5.04 5.77 5.26
N TYR A 106 -5.92 5.67 4.29
CA TYR A 106 -6.43 4.40 3.78
C TYR A 106 -5.99 4.22 2.34
N LEU A 107 -5.52 3.03 2.00
CA LEU A 107 -5.23 2.67 0.62
C LEU A 107 -5.39 1.17 0.39
N GLU A 108 -5.59 0.81 -0.87
CA GLU A 108 -5.55 -0.58 -1.30
C GLU A 108 -4.43 -0.80 -2.29
N PHE A 109 -3.77 -1.95 -2.19
CA PHE A 109 -2.69 -2.35 -3.07
C PHE A 109 -2.85 -3.79 -3.56
N MET A 110 -2.23 -4.10 -4.68
CA MET A 110 -2.12 -5.44 -5.23
C MET A 110 -0.68 -5.66 -5.68
N VAL A 111 -0.11 -6.80 -5.33
CA VAL A 111 1.20 -7.25 -5.78
C VAL A 111 1.11 -8.60 -6.47
N PRO A 112 1.89 -8.86 -7.52
CA PRO A 112 2.08 -10.19 -8.07
C PRO A 112 3.10 -10.98 -7.23
N GLN A 113 3.39 -12.21 -7.62
CA GLN A 113 4.30 -13.10 -6.91
C GLN A 113 5.71 -12.50 -6.75
N GLY A 114 6.18 -12.44 -5.50
CA GLY A 114 7.52 -11.99 -5.12
C GLY A 114 7.76 -10.50 -5.30
N SER A 115 6.72 -9.69 -5.53
CA SER A 115 6.87 -8.25 -5.72
C SER A 115 7.04 -7.48 -4.42
N ASN A 116 7.67 -6.31 -4.53
CA ASN A 116 8.04 -5.41 -3.45
C ASN A 116 7.71 -3.96 -3.81
N SER A 117 7.21 -3.20 -2.86
CA SER A 117 6.96 -1.76 -2.92
C SER A 117 6.91 -1.22 -1.49
N GLY A 118 6.65 0.09 -1.33
CA GLY A 118 6.53 0.73 -0.02
C GLY A 118 5.60 1.93 -0.03
N VAL A 119 4.93 2.16 1.08
CA VAL A 119 4.13 3.36 1.35
C VAL A 119 4.87 4.19 2.38
N TYR A 120 5.45 5.31 1.95
CA TYR A 120 6.29 6.16 2.78
C TYR A 120 5.51 7.37 3.28
N LEU A 121 5.13 7.36 4.55
CA LEU A 121 4.55 8.51 5.23
C LEU A 121 5.60 9.61 5.27
N GLN A 122 5.20 10.84 4.87
CA GLN A 122 6.12 11.97 4.69
C GLN A 122 7.31 11.71 3.75
N GLY A 123 7.22 10.70 2.86
CA GLY A 123 8.34 10.31 1.99
C GLY A 123 9.53 9.70 2.74
N LEU A 124 9.42 9.51 4.04
CA LEU A 124 10.52 9.14 4.93
C LEU A 124 10.30 7.82 5.67
N TYR A 125 9.07 7.50 6.06
CA TYR A 125 8.78 6.40 6.99
C TYR A 125 7.92 5.34 6.32
N GLU A 126 8.48 4.19 6.05
CA GLU A 126 7.90 3.15 5.23
C GLU A 126 7.03 2.16 6.01
N VAL A 127 5.82 1.95 5.51
CA VAL A 127 5.06 0.72 5.71
C VAL A 127 5.31 -0.18 4.49
N GLN A 128 5.91 -1.33 4.73
CA GLN A 128 6.35 -2.25 3.68
C GLN A 128 5.17 -2.87 2.94
N VAL A 129 5.25 -2.91 1.61
CA VAL A 129 4.39 -3.65 0.70
C VAL A 129 5.19 -4.79 0.08
N PHE A 130 4.81 -6.03 0.38
CA PHE A 130 5.54 -7.22 -0.07
C PHE A 130 4.61 -8.42 -0.28
N ASP A 131 4.96 -9.33 -1.18
CA ASP A 131 4.32 -10.64 -1.24
C ASP A 131 4.80 -11.53 -0.09
N SER A 132 4.12 -11.41 1.05
CA SER A 132 4.39 -12.22 2.24
C SER A 132 3.41 -13.38 2.42
N TYR A 133 2.58 -13.67 1.39
CA TYR A 133 1.59 -14.74 1.49
C TYR A 133 2.21 -16.08 1.87
N GLY A 134 1.60 -16.78 2.81
CA GLY A 134 2.01 -18.11 3.25
C GLY A 134 3.26 -18.17 4.13
N LYS A 135 3.92 -17.04 4.44
CA LYS A 135 5.05 -17.03 5.37
C LYS A 135 4.56 -17.32 6.80
N ALA A 136 5.16 -18.32 7.44
CA ALA A 136 4.85 -18.69 8.82
C ALA A 136 5.44 -17.69 9.84
N ALA A 137 6.60 -17.10 9.52
CA ALA A 137 7.26 -16.08 10.32
C ALA A 137 7.51 -14.83 9.49
N VAL A 138 7.27 -13.66 10.07
CA VAL A 138 7.42 -12.36 9.43
C VAL A 138 8.52 -11.53 10.11
N THR A 139 9.15 -10.66 9.32
CA THR A 139 10.29 -9.86 9.72
C THR A 139 10.04 -8.38 9.41
N THR A 140 11.02 -7.51 9.64
CA THR A 140 10.95 -6.08 9.29
C THR A 140 10.95 -5.81 7.78
N THR A 141 10.99 -6.83 6.94
CA THR A 141 10.94 -6.72 5.46
C THR A 141 9.65 -7.30 4.87
N ASP A 142 8.71 -7.73 5.70
CA ASP A 142 7.44 -8.32 5.27
C ASP A 142 6.30 -7.30 5.24
N ALA A 143 5.22 -7.62 4.53
CA ALA A 143 4.07 -6.73 4.37
C ALA A 143 3.50 -6.26 5.72
N GLY A 144 3.32 -4.95 5.87
CA GLY A 144 2.85 -4.32 7.10
C GLY A 144 3.93 -4.05 8.14
N ALA A 145 5.19 -4.38 7.86
CA ALA A 145 6.31 -3.95 8.70
C ALA A 145 6.52 -2.43 8.63
N ILE A 146 6.99 -1.84 9.71
CA ILE A 146 7.69 -0.56 9.65
C ILE A 146 9.13 -0.90 9.29
N TYR A 147 9.57 -0.47 8.09
CA TYR A 147 10.87 -0.89 7.56
C TYR A 147 12.02 -0.35 8.42
N HIS A 148 13.16 -1.02 8.36
CA HIS A 148 14.34 -0.61 9.10
C HIS A 148 15.06 0.57 8.42
N ARG A 149 15.82 1.30 9.19
CA ARG A 149 16.79 2.29 8.72
C ARG A 149 18.05 1.57 8.21
N TRP A 150 18.86 2.27 7.41
CA TRP A 150 20.13 1.74 6.92
C TRP A 150 21.27 2.65 7.40
N ILE A 151 22.00 2.21 8.40
CA ILE A 151 23.05 3.03 9.06
C ILE A 151 24.34 2.21 9.09
N ASN A 152 25.43 2.79 8.56
CA ASN A 152 26.74 2.11 8.48
C ASN A 152 26.63 0.71 7.87
N GLU A 153 25.90 0.62 6.74
CA GLU A 153 25.70 -0.62 5.97
C GLU A 153 24.96 -1.73 6.74
N LYS A 154 24.21 -1.37 7.77
CA LYS A 154 23.44 -2.32 8.60
C LYS A 154 22.00 -1.89 8.77
N PRO A 155 21.06 -2.85 8.85
CA PRO A 155 19.68 -2.55 9.25
C PRO A 155 19.66 -2.16 10.74
N VAL A 156 18.94 -1.07 11.04
CA VAL A 156 18.79 -0.55 12.41
C VAL A 156 17.31 -0.25 12.66
N GLY A 157 16.78 -0.73 13.77
CA GLY A 157 15.38 -0.53 14.13
C GLY A 157 14.43 -1.29 13.22
N GLY A 158 13.28 -0.67 12.92
CA GLY A 158 12.17 -1.31 12.26
C GLY A 158 11.29 -2.14 13.21
N SER A 159 10.11 -2.52 12.74
CA SER A 159 9.16 -3.35 13.50
C SER A 159 8.51 -4.36 12.59
N ALA A 160 8.68 -5.64 12.89
CA ALA A 160 7.95 -6.71 12.19
C ALA A 160 6.44 -6.61 12.45
N PRO A 161 5.57 -7.01 11.51
CA PRO A 161 4.14 -7.03 11.77
C PRO A 161 3.81 -8.06 12.86
N LYS A 162 2.83 -7.74 13.72
CA LYS A 162 2.38 -8.63 14.81
C LYS A 162 1.84 -9.98 14.28
N VAL A 163 1.24 -9.95 13.09
CA VAL A 163 0.70 -11.12 12.39
C VAL A 163 0.93 -10.97 10.88
N ASN A 164 1.02 -12.09 10.16
CA ASN A 164 0.99 -12.08 8.71
C ASN A 164 -0.46 -11.97 8.22
N ALA A 165 -0.86 -10.78 7.78
CA ALA A 165 -2.20 -10.50 7.25
C ALA A 165 -2.23 -10.51 5.71
N ALA A 166 -1.14 -10.90 5.03
CA ALA A 166 -1.03 -10.86 3.58
C ALA A 166 -2.00 -11.84 2.91
N ARG A 167 -2.67 -11.36 1.85
CA ARG A 167 -3.46 -12.17 0.92
C ARG A 167 -2.59 -12.70 -0.21
N ARG A 168 -3.16 -13.60 -1.01
CA ARG A 168 -2.48 -14.17 -2.17
C ARG A 168 -2.06 -13.09 -3.17
N PRO A 169 -0.95 -13.29 -3.91
CA PRO A 169 -0.65 -12.47 -5.07
C PRO A 169 -1.85 -12.29 -5.98
N GLY A 170 -2.01 -11.11 -6.58
CA GLY A 170 -3.15 -10.77 -7.41
C GLY A 170 -4.45 -10.41 -6.67
N GLU A 171 -4.51 -10.56 -5.35
CA GLU A 171 -5.64 -10.10 -4.54
C GLU A 171 -5.40 -8.67 -4.03
N TRP A 172 -6.46 -7.85 -3.99
CA TRP A 172 -6.42 -6.54 -3.38
C TRP A 172 -6.32 -6.66 -1.87
N GLN A 173 -5.44 -5.88 -1.29
CA GLN A 173 -5.16 -5.79 0.14
C GLN A 173 -5.29 -4.33 0.58
N SER A 174 -5.54 -4.08 1.85
CA SER A 174 -5.71 -2.73 2.37
C SER A 174 -4.75 -2.43 3.51
N TYR A 175 -4.28 -1.18 3.54
CA TYR A 175 -3.72 -0.57 4.74
C TYR A 175 -4.63 0.54 5.25
N GLN A 176 -4.76 0.62 6.57
CA GLN A 176 -5.27 1.79 7.28
C GLN A 176 -4.22 2.19 8.31
N ILE A 177 -3.73 3.41 8.21
CA ILE A 177 -2.54 3.88 8.91
C ILE A 177 -2.89 5.15 9.67
N TRP A 178 -2.68 5.17 10.99
CA TRP A 178 -2.75 6.35 11.85
C TRP A 178 -1.32 6.79 12.15
N PHE A 179 -0.93 7.92 11.60
CA PHE A 179 0.43 8.42 11.65
C PHE A 179 0.50 9.79 12.32
N ARG A 180 1.41 9.94 13.28
CA ARG A 180 1.79 11.20 13.91
C ARG A 180 3.16 11.63 13.38
N ALA A 181 3.20 12.82 12.77
CA ALA A 181 4.42 13.44 12.26
C ALA A 181 5.39 13.81 13.42
N PRO A 182 6.69 13.97 13.15
CA PRO A 182 7.64 14.47 14.13
C PRO A 182 7.29 15.89 14.56
N ARG A 183 7.73 16.28 15.75
CA ARG A 183 7.52 17.61 16.30
C ARG A 183 8.83 18.39 16.34
N PHE A 184 8.71 19.69 16.17
CA PHE A 184 9.82 20.62 16.16
C PHE A 184 9.49 21.83 17.03
N ASP A 185 10.50 22.38 17.70
CA ASP A 185 10.37 23.64 18.42
C ASP A 185 10.52 24.86 17.48
N ALA A 186 10.42 26.05 18.04
CA ALA A 186 10.51 27.31 17.28
C ALA A 186 11.91 27.53 16.63
N SER A 187 12.95 26.83 17.09
CA SER A 187 14.28 26.86 16.48
C SER A 187 14.44 25.86 15.33
N GLY A 188 13.43 25.03 15.07
CA GLY A 188 13.48 23.95 14.08
C GLY A 188 14.16 22.67 14.60
N LYS A 189 14.48 22.57 15.88
CA LYS A 189 15.02 21.36 16.47
C LYS A 189 13.90 20.34 16.70
N LYS A 190 14.13 19.10 16.26
CA LYS A 190 13.20 18.00 16.51
C LYS A 190 13.07 17.72 18.02
N THR A 191 11.83 17.73 18.52
CA THR A 191 11.49 17.50 19.93
C THR A 191 10.81 16.15 20.16
N GLU A 192 10.09 15.62 19.13
CA GLU A 192 9.50 14.30 19.17
C GLU A 192 9.69 13.59 17.83
N ASN A 193 9.90 12.29 17.89
CA ASN A 193 10.02 11.44 16.72
C ASN A 193 8.63 11.18 16.07
N ALA A 194 8.67 10.82 14.79
CA ALA A 194 7.49 10.29 14.09
C ALA A 194 6.98 9.01 14.77
N ARG A 195 5.68 8.73 14.63
CA ARG A 195 5.08 7.57 15.28
C ARG A 195 3.93 7.00 14.46
N PHE A 196 3.98 5.71 14.20
CA PHE A 196 2.84 4.95 13.74
C PHE A 196 2.00 4.57 14.96
N LEU A 197 0.87 5.26 15.14
CA LEU A 197 -0.04 4.99 16.24
C LEU A 197 -0.70 3.64 16.06
N ARG A 198 -1.09 3.35 14.82
CA ARG A 198 -1.71 2.08 14.43
C ARG A 198 -1.52 1.83 12.94
N VAL A 199 -1.32 0.57 12.56
CA VAL A 199 -1.45 0.10 11.17
C VAL A 199 -2.32 -1.15 11.17
N LEU A 200 -3.38 -1.12 10.38
CA LEU A 200 -4.17 -2.29 10.04
C LEU A 200 -3.80 -2.76 8.64
N HIS A 201 -3.58 -4.06 8.48
CA HIS A 201 -3.43 -4.74 7.20
C HIS A 201 -4.61 -5.71 7.03
N ASN A 202 -5.44 -5.49 6.02
CA ASN A 202 -6.68 -6.25 5.80
C ASN A 202 -7.59 -6.31 7.04
N GLY A 203 -7.65 -5.21 7.82
CA GLY A 203 -8.42 -5.10 9.04
C GLY A 203 -7.75 -5.69 10.30
N LEU A 204 -6.61 -6.38 10.18
CA LEU A 204 -5.88 -6.93 11.32
C LEU A 204 -4.81 -5.94 11.81
N LEU A 205 -4.70 -5.78 13.14
CA LEU A 205 -3.70 -4.92 13.76
C LEU A 205 -2.30 -5.51 13.58
N VAL A 206 -1.48 -4.87 12.74
CA VAL A 206 -0.09 -5.31 12.46
C VAL A 206 0.95 -4.46 13.17
N GLN A 207 0.68 -3.15 13.38
CA GLN A 207 1.56 -2.25 14.13
C GLN A 207 0.75 -1.43 15.13
N GLU A 208 1.37 -1.12 16.27
CA GLU A 208 0.77 -0.27 17.30
C GLU A 208 1.86 0.46 18.06
N ASN A 209 1.73 1.80 18.13
CA ASN A 209 2.60 2.69 18.90
C ASN A 209 4.10 2.55 18.57
N VAL A 210 4.45 2.43 17.28
CA VAL A 210 5.83 2.27 16.82
C VAL A 210 6.44 3.65 16.54
N GLU A 211 7.49 3.98 17.28
CA GLU A 211 8.28 5.20 17.08
C GLU A 211 9.36 4.98 16.01
N VAL A 212 9.61 6.01 15.19
CA VAL A 212 10.65 6.02 14.16
C VAL A 212 11.49 7.28 14.28
N ASP A 213 12.77 7.12 14.60
CA ASP A 213 13.69 8.20 14.93
C ASP A 213 14.40 8.82 13.71
N GLY A 214 14.05 8.39 12.50
CA GLY A 214 14.58 8.93 11.24
C GLY A 214 14.08 8.15 10.03
N GLY A 215 14.42 8.62 8.83
CA GLY A 215 14.00 7.99 7.55
C GLY A 215 14.39 6.52 7.45
N THR A 216 13.45 5.69 7.00
CA THR A 216 13.69 4.27 6.72
C THR A 216 14.53 4.12 5.45
N ARG A 217 15.03 2.92 5.16
CA ARG A 217 15.87 2.69 3.97
C ARG A 217 15.15 3.14 2.69
N ALA A 218 15.90 3.72 1.76
CA ALA A 218 15.42 4.21 0.46
C ALA A 218 14.35 5.33 0.52
N HIS A 219 14.27 6.06 1.64
CA HIS A 219 13.43 7.24 1.75
C HIS A 219 13.85 8.35 0.78
N MET A 220 12.99 9.34 0.58
CA MET A 220 13.34 10.55 -0.18
C MET A 220 14.51 11.28 0.49
N ASP A 221 15.39 11.85 -0.32
CA ASP A 221 16.48 12.73 0.17
C ASP A 221 15.94 14.11 0.52
N ILE A 222 15.18 14.18 1.61
CA ILE A 222 14.59 15.39 2.16
C ILE A 222 14.72 15.38 3.69
N PRO A 223 14.80 16.56 4.34
CA PRO A 223 14.83 16.62 5.79
C PRO A 223 13.50 16.20 6.41
N GLU A 224 13.57 15.71 7.66
CA GLU A 224 12.38 15.59 8.49
C GLU A 224 11.76 16.97 8.73
N ALA A 225 10.43 17.05 8.66
CA ALA A 225 9.68 18.28 8.87
C ALA A 225 8.29 17.99 9.46
N ALA A 226 7.59 19.01 9.92
CA ALA A 226 6.22 18.87 10.39
C ALA A 226 5.26 18.38 9.30
N THR A 227 5.57 18.68 8.03
CA THR A 227 4.81 18.20 6.87
C THR A 227 5.74 17.85 5.72
N ASN A 228 5.49 16.72 5.06
CA ASN A 228 6.19 16.26 3.87
C ASN A 228 5.24 15.42 2.98
N PRO A 229 5.59 15.13 1.71
CA PRO A 229 4.71 14.38 0.81
C PRO A 229 4.57 12.90 1.21
N LEU A 230 3.48 12.28 0.79
CA LEU A 230 3.35 10.82 0.75
C LEU A 230 4.10 10.28 -0.48
N MET A 231 4.87 9.19 -0.34
CA MET A 231 5.56 8.56 -1.47
C MET A 231 5.13 7.10 -1.63
N LEU A 232 5.00 6.66 -2.88
CA LEU A 232 4.83 5.26 -3.27
C LEU A 232 6.07 4.79 -4.02
N GLN A 233 6.65 3.68 -3.61
CA GLN A 233 7.84 3.12 -4.23
C GLN A 233 7.49 2.43 -5.55
N GLY A 234 8.31 2.67 -6.59
CA GLY A 234 8.09 2.19 -7.95
C GLY A 234 9.13 1.23 -8.50
N ASP A 235 10.26 1.03 -7.83
CA ASP A 235 11.47 0.45 -8.40
C ASP A 235 11.83 -0.98 -7.93
N HIS A 236 10.95 -1.63 -7.15
CA HIS A 236 11.24 -2.94 -6.56
C HIS A 236 10.26 -4.06 -6.97
N GLY A 237 9.45 -3.84 -7.97
CA GLY A 237 8.51 -4.83 -8.52
C GLY A 237 7.17 -4.21 -8.90
N PRO A 238 6.35 -4.91 -9.69
CA PRO A 238 5.04 -4.41 -10.08
C PRO A 238 4.12 -4.27 -8.89
N VAL A 239 3.46 -3.12 -8.79
CA VAL A 239 2.45 -2.85 -7.76
C VAL A 239 1.34 -1.99 -8.33
N ALA A 240 0.12 -2.30 -7.96
CA ALA A 240 -1.03 -1.46 -8.25
C ALA A 240 -1.62 -0.91 -6.96
N TYR A 241 -2.12 0.32 -7.04
CA TYR A 241 -2.83 0.97 -5.95
C TYR A 241 -4.19 1.48 -6.41
N ARG A 242 -5.14 1.56 -5.46
CA ARG A 242 -6.46 2.18 -5.65
C ARG A 242 -7.00 2.68 -4.31
N ASN A 243 -8.10 3.42 -4.33
CA ASN A 243 -8.81 3.84 -3.12
C ASN A 243 -7.87 4.48 -2.10
N ILE A 244 -7.00 5.41 -2.57
CA ILE A 244 -6.09 6.15 -1.71
C ILE A 244 -6.83 7.36 -1.16
N TYR A 245 -7.10 7.36 0.14
CA TYR A 245 -7.83 8.40 0.85
C TYR A 245 -7.08 8.80 2.10
N TRP A 246 -7.12 10.06 2.44
CA TRP A 246 -6.54 10.58 3.66
C TRP A 246 -7.48 11.53 4.37
N ARG A 247 -7.26 11.73 5.66
CA ARG A 247 -7.84 12.81 6.45
C ARG A 247 -6.85 13.24 7.53
N PRO A 248 -6.96 14.48 8.07
CA PRO A 248 -6.21 14.87 9.25
C PRO A 248 -6.48 13.89 10.39
N LEU A 249 -5.43 13.56 11.13
CA LEU A 249 -5.58 12.73 12.32
C LEU A 249 -6.42 13.49 13.35
N TRP A 250 -7.59 12.97 13.67
CA TRP A 250 -8.38 13.51 14.76
C TRP A 250 -7.71 13.17 16.10
N PRO A 251 -7.70 14.09 17.09
CA PRO A 251 -7.26 13.72 18.41
C PRO A 251 -8.06 12.49 18.87
N LEU A 252 -7.38 11.40 19.15
CA LEU A 252 -7.99 10.24 19.82
C LEU A 252 -8.36 10.74 21.23
N THR A 253 -9.52 11.37 21.35
CA THR A 253 -10.10 11.60 22.68
C THR A 253 -10.37 10.22 23.26
N ALA A 254 -9.66 9.88 24.33
CA ALA A 254 -9.94 8.68 25.11
C ALA A 254 -11.44 8.66 25.41
N ARG A 255 -12.16 7.67 24.86
CA ARG A 255 -13.50 7.31 25.28
C ARG A 255 -13.42 6.32 26.44
#